data_64073b52bd507c7798f1c0bfe7cea8f2
#
_entry.id   64073b52bd507c7798f1c0bfe7cea8f2
#
_cell.length_a   1.000
_cell.length_b   1.000
_cell.length_c   1.000
_cell.angle_alpha   90.00
_cell.angle_beta   90.00
_cell.angle_gamma   90.00
#
_symmetry.space_group_name_H-M   'P 1'
#
loop_
_entity.id
_entity.type
_entity.pdbx_description
1 polymer ?
#
loop_
_entity_poly.entity_id
_entity_poly.type
_entity_poly.pdbx_seq_one_letter_code
_entity_poly.pdbx_strand_id
1 'polypeptide(L)'
;MSQKSTETISAAEREIISSEQKIYEYDEKYQEKYLKARPWEKDDTHFKKVYISTLAAMKITDHAIRGGKFEIAGYLMGFARDGVFYVLDAVELPIIGSDSRVEIAGEMGEKATAYLMDYLDLMEKVGRGHKYVGWYHSHPGFGCWLSGIDCNTQKFMQMINKTWFALVVDPYRTKSNRKIEFGCFRMYSNEKTARQNQAFDSIPLNRAGEFGVHQNKYYRIPHYYFQSKFENNIVKLIYKNYWVESLCSNALLVNEDFYQEKVDDVSAKLDMYKMKNNANRIDNEKKNEVHQKKLDDIANLNNQAVVNYQNELIKGIIFKK
;
A
#
# COMPACT_ATOMS: atom_id res chain seq x y z
N MET A 1 47.15 21.20 -1.70
CA MET A 1 47.12 20.03 -0.80
C MET A 1 45.93 20.22 0.14
N SER A 2 44.79 19.62 -0.17
CA SER A 2 43.58 19.68 0.65
C SER A 2 43.57 18.46 1.55
N GLN A 3 43.74 18.66 2.86
CA GLN A 3 43.58 17.64 3.86
C GLN A 3 42.09 17.24 3.90
N LYS A 4 41.77 16.02 3.46
CA LYS A 4 40.49 15.39 3.75
C LYS A 4 40.43 15.14 5.26
N SER A 5 39.59 15.87 5.98
CA SER A 5 39.18 15.55 7.34
C SER A 5 38.46 14.19 7.32
N THR A 6 39.12 13.17 7.81
CA THR A 6 38.51 11.90 8.17
C THR A 6 37.63 12.16 9.39
N GLU A 7 36.35 12.42 9.19
CA GLU A 7 35.37 12.47 10.28
C GLU A 7 35.37 11.12 11.00
N THR A 8 35.79 11.13 12.25
CA THR A 8 35.80 9.95 13.11
C THR A 8 34.35 9.67 13.54
N ILE A 9 33.74 8.65 12.96
CA ILE A 9 32.37 8.20 13.27
C ILE A 9 32.32 7.80 14.76
N SER A 10 31.38 8.33 15.52
CA SER A 10 31.20 8.03 16.95
C SER A 10 30.79 6.57 17.18
N ALA A 11 30.98 6.05 18.41
CA ALA A 11 30.57 4.70 18.77
C ALA A 11 29.05 4.48 18.59
N ALA A 12 28.23 5.48 18.93
CA ALA A 12 26.79 5.47 18.74
C ALA A 12 26.39 5.44 17.25
N GLU A 13 27.08 6.21 16.41
CA GLU A 13 26.85 6.18 14.96
C GLU A 13 27.27 4.85 14.34
N ARG A 14 28.33 4.21 14.84
CA ARG A 14 28.73 2.85 14.40
C ARG A 14 27.70 1.81 14.79
N GLU A 15 27.09 1.91 15.95
CA GLU A 15 26.04 1.02 16.42
C GLU A 15 24.74 1.19 15.61
N ILE A 16 24.35 2.42 15.28
CA ILE A 16 23.24 2.73 14.38
C ILE A 16 23.51 2.19 12.98
N ILE A 17 24.68 2.41 12.41
CA ILE A 17 25.07 1.90 11.09
C ILE A 17 25.05 0.37 11.08
N SER A 18 25.53 -0.29 12.14
CA SER A 18 25.55 -1.75 12.23
C SER A 18 24.13 -2.33 12.36
N SER A 19 23.22 -1.65 13.07
CA SER A 19 21.82 -2.06 13.16
C SER A 19 21.06 -1.84 11.86
N GLU A 20 21.32 -0.76 11.12
CA GLU A 20 20.78 -0.51 9.79
C GLU A 20 21.27 -1.54 8.77
N GLN A 21 22.56 -1.89 8.77
CA GLN A 21 23.10 -2.90 7.87
C GLN A 21 22.43 -4.28 8.07
N LYS A 22 22.16 -4.67 9.32
CA LYS A 22 21.47 -5.94 9.62
C LYS A 22 20.08 -6.05 9.01
N ILE A 23 19.36 -4.92 8.81
CA ILE A 23 18.06 -4.92 8.15
C ILE A 23 18.19 -5.27 6.66
N TYR A 24 19.34 -4.91 6.03
CA TYR A 24 19.57 -5.16 4.60
C TYR A 24 20.32 -6.48 4.35
N GLU A 25 20.79 -7.17 5.38
CA GLU A 25 21.47 -8.46 5.24
C GLU A 25 20.46 -9.59 5.07
N TYR A 26 20.61 -10.35 4.00
CA TYR A 26 19.85 -11.58 3.77
C TYR A 26 20.57 -12.76 4.41
N ASP A 27 20.00 -13.32 5.47
CA ASP A 27 20.51 -14.53 6.13
C ASP A 27 19.78 -15.76 5.57
N GLU A 28 20.39 -16.43 4.61
CA GLU A 28 19.82 -17.60 3.95
C GLU A 28 19.57 -18.75 4.94
N LYS A 29 20.51 -19.00 5.85
CA LYS A 29 20.36 -20.07 6.86
C LYS A 29 19.20 -19.81 7.80
N TYR A 30 19.01 -18.55 8.19
CA TYR A 30 17.85 -18.16 8.99
C TYR A 30 16.54 -18.35 8.18
N GLN A 31 16.52 -17.93 6.92
CA GLN A 31 15.32 -18.07 6.07
C GLN A 31 14.95 -19.55 5.88
N GLU A 32 15.91 -20.43 5.62
CA GLU A 32 15.66 -21.86 5.51
C GLU A 32 15.06 -22.45 6.80
N LYS A 33 15.65 -22.09 7.97
CA LYS A 33 15.14 -22.52 9.28
C LYS A 33 13.73 -22.01 9.53
N TYR A 34 13.45 -20.75 9.20
CA TYR A 34 12.16 -20.12 9.38
C TYR A 34 11.09 -20.77 8.47
N LEU A 35 11.43 -21.05 7.21
CA LEU A 35 10.55 -21.76 6.27
C LEU A 35 10.28 -23.21 6.69
N LYS A 36 11.24 -23.89 7.32
CA LYS A 36 11.06 -25.26 7.88
C LYS A 36 10.19 -25.26 9.15
N ALA A 37 10.29 -24.22 9.98
CA ALA A 37 9.54 -24.11 11.25
C ALA A 37 8.06 -23.79 11.05
N ARG A 38 7.67 -23.17 9.92
CA ARG A 38 6.30 -22.86 9.50
C ARG A 38 5.40 -22.25 10.60
N PRO A 39 5.82 -21.19 11.28
CA PRO A 39 5.06 -20.66 12.43
C PRO A 39 3.64 -20.20 12.06
N TRP A 40 3.39 -19.82 10.82
CA TRP A 40 2.08 -19.41 10.27
C TRP A 40 1.06 -20.57 10.18
N GLU A 41 1.48 -21.84 10.30
CA GLU A 41 0.55 -22.97 10.38
C GLU A 41 -0.11 -23.06 11.75
N LYS A 42 0.53 -22.49 12.79
CA LYS A 42 0.02 -22.45 14.16
C LYS A 42 -0.78 -21.19 14.46
N ASP A 43 -0.43 -20.07 13.84
CA ASP A 43 -1.09 -18.76 13.98
C ASP A 43 -1.36 -18.19 12.60
N ASP A 44 -2.62 -18.19 12.18
CA ASP A 44 -3.07 -17.68 10.88
C ASP A 44 -2.75 -16.20 10.68
N THR A 45 -2.63 -15.45 11.79
CA THR A 45 -2.25 -14.05 11.83
C THR A 45 -0.81 -13.83 12.28
N HIS A 46 0.06 -14.82 12.07
CA HIS A 46 1.47 -14.77 12.45
C HIS A 46 2.19 -13.51 11.99
N PHE A 47 1.90 -13.07 10.75
CA PHE A 47 2.49 -11.85 10.19
C PHE A 47 1.72 -10.61 10.67
N LYS A 48 2.37 -9.81 11.51
CA LYS A 48 1.75 -8.68 12.23
C LYS A 48 2.23 -7.31 11.80
N LYS A 49 3.33 -7.23 11.04
CA LYS A 49 3.92 -5.96 10.61
C LYS A 49 4.57 -6.08 9.24
N VAL A 50 4.55 -4.99 8.50
CA VAL A 50 5.31 -4.80 7.28
C VAL A 50 6.19 -3.56 7.45
N TYR A 51 7.49 -3.69 7.28
CA TYR A 51 8.40 -2.56 7.16
C TYR A 51 8.76 -2.36 5.69
N ILE A 52 8.55 -1.15 5.19
CA ILE A 52 8.77 -0.79 3.78
C ILE A 52 9.87 0.25 3.72
N SER A 53 10.92 0.00 2.95
CA SER A 53 11.99 0.98 2.73
C SER A 53 11.43 2.21 2.01
N THR A 54 11.99 3.36 2.31
CA THR A 54 11.58 4.61 1.65
C THR A 54 11.75 4.51 0.13
N LEU A 55 12.82 3.86 -0.34
CA LEU A 55 13.04 3.67 -1.77
C LEU A 55 11.96 2.79 -2.41
N ALA A 56 11.60 1.67 -1.79
CA ALA A 56 10.50 0.82 -2.27
C ALA A 56 9.17 1.58 -2.30
N ALA A 57 8.86 2.34 -1.23
CA ALA A 57 7.65 3.15 -1.16
C ALA A 57 7.60 4.20 -2.27
N MET A 58 8.72 4.87 -2.56
CA MET A 58 8.83 5.84 -3.65
C MET A 58 8.61 5.19 -5.02
N LYS A 59 9.25 4.06 -5.30
CA LYS A 59 9.09 3.31 -6.56
C LYS A 59 7.63 2.88 -6.77
N ILE A 60 7.01 2.27 -5.76
CA ILE A 60 5.60 1.82 -5.83
C ILE A 60 4.67 3.01 -6.10
N THR A 61 4.87 4.12 -5.38
CA THR A 61 4.04 5.31 -5.51
C THR A 61 4.20 5.97 -6.87
N ASP A 62 5.43 6.12 -7.35
CA ASP A 62 5.73 6.68 -8.67
C ASP A 62 5.13 5.83 -9.79
N HIS A 63 5.30 4.52 -9.73
CA HIS A 63 4.70 3.59 -10.68
C HIS A 63 3.17 3.71 -10.71
N ALA A 64 2.52 3.75 -9.54
CA ALA A 64 1.07 3.91 -9.45
C ALA A 64 0.60 5.27 -9.99
N ILE A 65 1.32 6.36 -9.74
CA ILE A 65 1.01 7.70 -10.26
C ILE A 65 1.15 7.73 -11.79
N ARG A 66 2.17 7.10 -12.36
CA ARG A 66 2.38 6.98 -13.81
C ARG A 66 1.30 6.14 -14.49
N GLY A 67 0.77 5.11 -13.79
CA GLY A 67 -0.35 4.30 -14.27
C GLY A 67 -1.65 5.07 -14.45
N GLY A 68 -1.81 6.20 -13.73
CA GLY A 68 -3.00 7.05 -13.82
C GLY A 68 -4.27 6.31 -13.42
N LYS A 69 -5.25 6.22 -14.33
CA LYS A 69 -6.51 5.51 -14.12
C LYS A 69 -6.41 3.98 -14.31
N PHE A 70 -5.32 3.51 -14.88
CA PHE A 70 -5.11 2.08 -15.10
C PHE A 70 -4.45 1.43 -13.90
N GLU A 71 -4.88 0.22 -13.57
CA GLU A 71 -4.21 -0.57 -12.56
C GLU A 71 -2.82 -1.00 -13.04
N ILE A 72 -1.85 -0.88 -12.16
CA ILE A 72 -0.47 -1.35 -12.38
C ILE A 72 -0.15 -2.46 -11.38
N ALA A 73 0.82 -3.29 -11.70
CA ALA A 73 1.31 -4.31 -10.79
C ALA A 73 2.84 -4.42 -10.79
N GLY A 74 3.36 -5.00 -9.70
CA GLY A 74 4.77 -5.28 -9.53
C GLY A 74 5.03 -6.24 -8.39
N TYR A 75 6.29 -6.56 -8.16
CA TYR A 75 6.71 -7.47 -7.10
C TYR A 75 7.52 -6.74 -6.03
N LEU A 76 7.43 -7.26 -4.80
CA LEU A 76 8.11 -6.75 -3.62
C LEU A 76 9.29 -7.65 -3.30
N MET A 77 10.49 -7.06 -3.20
CA MET A 77 11.71 -7.77 -2.83
C MET A 77 12.06 -7.55 -1.36
N GLY A 78 12.49 -8.62 -0.70
CA GLY A 78 12.87 -8.53 0.69
C GLY A 78 12.93 -9.89 1.37
N PHE A 79 12.49 -9.95 2.60
CA PHE A 79 12.43 -11.19 3.38
C PHE A 79 11.39 -11.10 4.51
N ALA A 80 11.09 -12.24 5.16
CA ALA A 80 10.26 -12.30 6.35
C ALA A 80 11.09 -12.80 7.54
N ARG A 81 10.91 -12.18 8.72
CA ARG A 81 11.58 -12.56 9.96
C ARG A 81 10.63 -12.36 11.14
N ASP A 82 10.44 -13.40 11.98
CA ASP A 82 9.69 -13.33 13.24
C ASP A 82 8.29 -12.68 13.11
N GLY A 83 7.55 -13.03 12.05
CA GLY A 83 6.21 -12.47 11.80
C GLY A 83 6.20 -11.05 11.24
N VAL A 84 7.33 -10.57 10.74
CA VAL A 84 7.50 -9.25 10.14
C VAL A 84 7.99 -9.40 8.71
N PHE A 85 7.39 -8.68 7.78
CA PHE A 85 7.89 -8.52 6.42
C PHE A 85 8.79 -7.28 6.34
N TYR A 86 9.92 -7.43 5.67
CA TYR A 86 10.84 -6.34 5.33
C TYR A 86 10.89 -6.20 3.81
N VAL A 87 10.32 -5.12 3.30
CA VAL A 87 10.35 -4.76 1.88
C VAL A 87 11.49 -3.79 1.64
N LEU A 88 12.49 -4.23 0.93
CA LEU A 88 13.71 -3.46 0.65
C LEU A 88 13.67 -2.78 -0.71
N ASP A 89 12.98 -3.39 -1.67
CA ASP A 89 12.87 -2.86 -3.03
C ASP A 89 11.54 -3.28 -3.67
N ALA A 90 11.19 -2.64 -4.77
CA ALA A 90 10.04 -2.96 -5.60
C ALA A 90 10.46 -3.05 -7.07
N VAL A 91 9.89 -4.02 -7.78
CA VAL A 91 10.14 -4.29 -9.20
C VAL A 91 8.84 -4.07 -9.96
N GLU A 92 8.84 -3.10 -10.84
CA GLU A 92 7.69 -2.79 -11.70
C GLU A 92 7.53 -3.89 -12.76
N LEU A 93 6.31 -4.33 -13.00
CA LEU A 93 6.03 -5.18 -14.14
C LEU A 93 5.74 -4.32 -15.38
N PRO A 94 6.30 -4.64 -16.53
CA PRO A 94 6.03 -3.94 -17.79
C PRO A 94 4.67 -4.34 -18.37
N ILE A 95 3.60 -4.14 -17.57
CA ILE A 95 2.24 -4.55 -17.90
C ILE A 95 1.34 -3.33 -17.75
N ILE A 96 0.48 -3.09 -18.74
CA ILE A 96 -0.58 -2.11 -18.66
C ILE A 96 -1.86 -2.86 -18.34
N GLY A 97 -2.45 -2.59 -17.16
CA GLY A 97 -3.75 -3.11 -16.78
C GLY A 97 -4.90 -2.39 -17.50
N SER A 98 -6.12 -2.87 -17.30
CA SER A 98 -7.34 -2.14 -17.61
C SER A 98 -7.73 -1.24 -16.42
N ASP A 99 -8.81 -0.46 -16.57
CA ASP A 99 -9.35 0.41 -15.51
C ASP A 99 -9.75 -0.36 -14.22
N SER A 100 -9.79 -1.68 -14.25
CA SER A 100 -10.26 -2.52 -13.14
C SER A 100 -9.53 -3.87 -13.00
N ARG A 101 -8.48 -4.12 -13.80
CA ARG A 101 -7.83 -5.44 -13.80
C ARG A 101 -6.41 -5.40 -14.35
N VAL A 102 -5.48 -6.02 -13.62
CA VAL A 102 -4.16 -6.41 -14.14
C VAL A 102 -4.15 -7.92 -14.37
N GLU A 103 -4.02 -8.34 -15.63
CA GLU A 103 -3.93 -9.76 -15.98
C GLU A 103 -2.50 -10.11 -16.43
N ILE A 104 -1.87 -11.00 -15.68
CA ILE A 104 -0.55 -11.54 -16.00
C ILE A 104 -0.74 -12.91 -16.67
N ALA A 105 -1.25 -12.91 -17.90
CA ALA A 105 -1.50 -14.15 -18.65
C ALA A 105 -1.02 -14.05 -20.10
N GLY A 106 -0.81 -15.20 -20.74
CA GLY A 106 -0.38 -15.29 -22.13
C GLY A 106 1.05 -14.82 -22.37
N GLU A 107 1.35 -14.40 -23.61
CA GLU A 107 2.69 -13.97 -24.03
C GLU A 107 3.27 -12.83 -23.18
N MET A 108 2.43 -11.93 -22.72
CA MET A 108 2.84 -10.81 -21.84
C MET A 108 3.25 -11.33 -20.45
N GLY A 109 2.56 -12.36 -19.94
CA GLY A 109 2.93 -13.02 -18.68
C GLY A 109 4.26 -13.78 -18.77
N GLU A 110 4.56 -14.42 -19.90
CA GLU A 110 5.84 -15.10 -20.14
C GLU A 110 6.99 -14.08 -20.17
N LYS A 111 6.83 -12.97 -20.89
CA LYS A 111 7.81 -11.87 -20.93
C LYS A 111 8.03 -11.24 -19.56
N ALA A 112 6.98 -11.02 -18.80
CA ALA A 112 7.07 -10.49 -17.44
C ALA A 112 7.81 -11.47 -16.51
N THR A 113 7.55 -12.77 -16.63
CA THR A 113 8.24 -13.80 -15.85
C THR A 113 9.73 -13.86 -16.20
N ALA A 114 10.09 -13.83 -17.48
CA ALA A 114 11.49 -13.79 -17.93
C ALA A 114 12.20 -12.54 -17.36
N TYR A 115 11.59 -11.36 -17.47
CA TYR A 115 12.12 -10.14 -16.89
C TYR A 115 12.35 -10.24 -15.37
N LEU A 116 11.44 -10.85 -14.64
CA LEU A 116 11.57 -11.03 -13.19
C LEU A 116 12.71 -11.99 -12.83
N MET A 117 12.91 -13.05 -13.61
CA MET A 117 14.02 -13.97 -13.42
C MET A 117 15.37 -13.31 -13.71
N ASP A 118 15.47 -12.58 -14.82
CA ASP A 118 16.67 -11.81 -15.16
C ASP A 118 17.00 -10.76 -14.08
N TYR A 119 15.98 -10.13 -13.51
CA TYR A 119 16.16 -9.18 -12.42
C TYR A 119 16.70 -9.84 -11.15
N LEU A 120 16.20 -11.02 -10.77
CA LEU A 120 16.71 -11.79 -9.63
C LEU A 120 18.18 -12.18 -9.84
N ASP A 121 18.51 -12.69 -11.03
CA ASP A 121 19.89 -13.07 -11.38
C ASP A 121 20.84 -11.86 -11.31
N LEU A 122 20.37 -10.70 -11.76
CA LEU A 122 21.14 -9.46 -11.65
C LEU A 122 21.37 -9.07 -10.19
N MET A 123 20.32 -9.17 -9.34
CA MET A 123 20.43 -8.86 -7.91
C MET A 123 21.41 -9.81 -7.19
N GLU A 124 21.40 -11.08 -7.54
CA GLU A 124 22.34 -12.06 -6.98
C GLU A 124 23.79 -11.74 -7.39
N LYS A 125 24.03 -11.37 -8.66
CA LYS A 125 25.36 -10.96 -9.16
C LYS A 125 25.92 -9.73 -8.46
N VAL A 126 25.06 -8.82 -7.98
CA VAL A 126 25.48 -7.64 -7.20
C VAL A 126 25.48 -7.89 -5.68
N GLY A 127 25.37 -9.16 -5.26
CA GLY A 127 25.45 -9.57 -3.85
C GLY A 127 24.17 -9.33 -3.05
N ARG A 128 23.02 -9.13 -3.70
CA ARG A 128 21.71 -8.97 -3.06
C ARG A 128 20.91 -10.26 -3.21
N GLY A 129 21.03 -11.16 -2.24
CA GLY A 129 20.32 -12.45 -2.22
C GLY A 129 18.82 -12.38 -1.87
N HIS A 130 18.22 -11.19 -1.85
CA HIS A 130 16.81 -11.01 -1.51
C HIS A 130 15.89 -11.67 -2.54
N LYS A 131 14.77 -12.20 -2.05
CA LYS A 131 13.78 -12.89 -2.88
C LYS A 131 12.48 -12.07 -2.95
N TYR A 132 11.56 -12.49 -3.81
CA TYR A 132 10.22 -11.92 -3.81
C TYR A 132 9.43 -12.38 -2.58
N VAL A 133 8.83 -11.43 -1.86
CA VAL A 133 8.05 -11.66 -0.63
C VAL A 133 6.61 -11.22 -0.76
N GLY A 134 6.24 -10.65 -1.90
CA GLY A 134 4.89 -10.16 -2.14
C GLY A 134 4.76 -9.53 -3.52
N TRP A 135 3.59 -9.02 -3.78
CA TRP A 135 3.25 -8.25 -4.96
C TRP A 135 2.50 -6.98 -4.58
N TYR A 136 2.47 -6.03 -5.47
CA TYR A 136 1.66 -4.84 -5.31
C TYR A 136 0.88 -4.54 -6.57
N HIS A 137 -0.26 -3.86 -6.42
CA HIS A 137 -1.05 -3.30 -7.50
C HIS A 137 -1.71 -2.00 -7.05
N SER A 138 -2.19 -1.21 -8.02
CA SER A 138 -2.86 0.04 -7.70
C SER A 138 -4.38 -0.09 -7.79
N HIS A 139 -5.07 0.66 -6.92
CA HIS A 139 -6.50 0.91 -6.95
C HIS A 139 -6.78 2.40 -7.14
N PRO A 140 -6.85 2.91 -8.39
CA PRO A 140 -6.98 4.34 -8.64
C PRO A 140 -8.31 4.93 -8.12
N GLY A 141 -8.28 5.53 -6.92
CA GLY A 141 -9.40 6.26 -6.32
C GLY A 141 -10.38 5.45 -5.48
N PHE A 142 -10.32 4.11 -5.49
CA PHE A 142 -11.31 3.27 -4.78
C PHE A 142 -10.79 2.60 -3.49
N GLY A 143 -9.60 2.98 -3.04
CA GLY A 143 -9.09 2.58 -1.73
C GLY A 143 -8.33 1.27 -1.71
N CYS A 144 -7.68 0.98 -0.57
CA CYS A 144 -6.81 -0.17 -0.41
C CYS A 144 -7.57 -1.35 0.21
N TRP A 145 -7.95 -2.33 -0.62
CA TRP A 145 -8.64 -3.57 -0.28
C TRP A 145 -8.34 -4.63 -1.36
N LEU A 146 -8.81 -5.86 -1.21
CA LEU A 146 -8.61 -6.91 -2.21
C LEU A 146 -9.95 -7.28 -2.86
N SER A 147 -10.02 -7.21 -4.19
CA SER A 147 -11.13 -7.73 -5.01
C SER A 147 -11.17 -9.27 -4.98
N GLY A 148 -12.19 -9.85 -5.59
CA GLY A 148 -12.27 -11.30 -5.73
C GLY A 148 -11.12 -11.91 -6.52
N ILE A 149 -10.66 -11.21 -7.55
CA ILE A 149 -9.51 -11.62 -8.37
C ILE A 149 -8.23 -11.54 -7.56
N ASP A 150 -8.03 -10.43 -6.81
CA ASP A 150 -6.85 -10.24 -5.96
C ASP A 150 -6.78 -11.30 -4.86
N CYS A 151 -7.93 -11.63 -4.26
CA CYS A 151 -8.02 -12.71 -3.27
C CYS A 151 -7.59 -14.05 -3.85
N ASN A 152 -8.01 -14.38 -5.06
CA ASN A 152 -7.63 -15.62 -5.73
C ASN A 152 -6.14 -15.64 -6.07
N THR A 153 -5.61 -14.56 -6.63
CA THR A 153 -4.18 -14.37 -6.92
C THR A 153 -3.36 -14.48 -5.64
N GLN A 154 -3.74 -13.76 -4.60
CA GLN A 154 -3.04 -13.79 -3.30
C GLN A 154 -3.07 -15.18 -2.67
N LYS A 155 -4.21 -15.87 -2.71
CA LYS A 155 -4.35 -17.24 -2.19
C LYS A 155 -3.45 -18.21 -2.95
N PHE A 156 -3.44 -18.14 -4.28
CA PHE A 156 -2.58 -18.96 -5.13
C PHE A 156 -1.09 -18.73 -4.82
N MET A 157 -0.67 -17.46 -4.74
CA MET A 157 0.72 -17.13 -4.44
C MET A 157 1.12 -17.54 -3.02
N GLN A 158 0.23 -17.45 -2.03
CA GLN A 158 0.48 -17.97 -0.68
C GLN A 158 0.57 -19.52 -0.63
N MET A 159 0.00 -20.22 -1.59
CA MET A 159 0.20 -21.69 -1.70
C MET A 159 1.61 -22.03 -2.17
N ILE A 160 2.15 -21.26 -3.11
CA ILE A 160 3.50 -21.43 -3.67
C ILE A 160 4.55 -20.93 -2.67
N ASN A 161 4.41 -19.69 -2.20
CA ASN A 161 5.31 -19.06 -1.24
C ASN A 161 4.54 -18.69 0.04
N LYS A 162 4.82 -19.40 1.13
CA LYS A 162 4.12 -19.20 2.41
C LYS A 162 4.43 -17.83 3.04
N THR A 163 5.55 -17.21 2.71
CA THR A 163 5.94 -15.86 3.13
C THR A 163 5.58 -14.81 2.08
N TRP A 164 4.30 -14.76 1.69
CA TRP A 164 3.80 -13.89 0.62
C TRP A 164 2.67 -12.99 1.09
N PHE A 165 2.67 -11.73 0.69
CA PHE A 165 1.58 -10.79 0.98
C PHE A 165 1.28 -9.88 -0.21
N ALA A 166 0.11 -9.23 -0.20
CA ALA A 166 -0.30 -8.23 -1.18
C ALA A 166 -0.18 -6.82 -0.59
N LEU A 167 0.27 -5.87 -1.40
CA LEU A 167 0.24 -4.44 -1.11
C LEU A 167 -0.63 -3.76 -2.16
N VAL A 168 -1.61 -2.98 -1.72
CA VAL A 168 -2.45 -2.15 -2.57
C VAL A 168 -2.09 -0.70 -2.35
N VAL A 169 -1.96 0.07 -3.43
CA VAL A 169 -1.67 1.51 -3.42
C VAL A 169 -2.79 2.27 -4.11
N ASP A 170 -3.25 3.36 -3.49
CA ASP A 170 -4.20 4.27 -4.13
C ASP A 170 -3.50 5.59 -4.52
N PRO A 171 -3.18 5.79 -5.81
CA PRO A 171 -2.46 6.97 -6.26
C PRO A 171 -3.29 8.26 -6.14
N TYR A 172 -4.60 8.21 -6.33
CA TYR A 172 -5.46 9.40 -6.24
C TYR A 172 -5.64 9.85 -4.80
N ARG A 173 -5.87 8.92 -3.87
CA ARG A 173 -5.92 9.22 -2.44
C ARG A 173 -4.56 9.69 -1.91
N THR A 174 -3.47 9.10 -2.38
CA THR A 174 -2.10 9.56 -2.06
C THR A 174 -1.90 11.02 -2.45
N LYS A 175 -2.27 11.40 -3.67
CA LYS A 175 -2.18 12.79 -4.13
C LYS A 175 -3.08 13.73 -3.31
N SER A 176 -4.32 13.31 -3.04
CA SER A 176 -5.32 14.11 -2.34
C SER A 176 -4.97 14.33 -0.88
N ASN A 177 -4.56 13.26 -0.18
CA ASN A 177 -4.26 13.29 1.26
C ASN A 177 -2.82 13.72 1.56
N ARG A 178 -1.98 13.86 0.54
CA ARG A 178 -0.54 14.14 0.66
C ARG A 178 0.18 13.17 1.59
N LYS A 179 -0.31 11.97 1.64
CA LYS A 179 0.20 10.86 2.42
C LYS A 179 0.05 9.60 1.57
N ILE A 180 1.09 8.77 1.56
CA ILE A 180 1.03 7.50 0.82
C ILE A 180 -0.08 6.63 1.40
N GLU A 181 -1.04 6.26 0.56
CA GLU A 181 -2.14 5.38 0.90
C GLU A 181 -1.81 3.95 0.48
N PHE A 182 -1.32 3.16 1.45
CA PHE A 182 -1.00 1.74 1.30
C PHE A 182 -1.91 0.87 2.17
N GLY A 183 -2.24 -0.30 1.64
CA GLY A 183 -2.83 -1.39 2.41
C GLY A 183 -2.03 -2.66 2.18
N CYS A 184 -1.63 -3.35 3.25
CA CYS A 184 -0.94 -4.64 3.19
C CYS A 184 -1.88 -5.74 3.68
N PHE A 185 -1.97 -6.85 2.93
CA PHE A 185 -2.99 -7.87 3.17
C PHE A 185 -2.43 -9.28 3.03
N ARG A 186 -3.03 -10.20 3.80
CA ARG A 186 -2.85 -11.65 3.65
C ARG A 186 -4.18 -12.37 3.75
N MET A 187 -4.30 -13.46 3.01
CA MET A 187 -5.46 -14.36 3.13
C MET A 187 -5.36 -15.16 4.42
N TYR A 188 -6.48 -15.39 5.06
CA TYR A 188 -6.59 -16.40 6.11
C TYR A 188 -6.44 -17.80 5.53
N SER A 189 -5.81 -18.71 6.27
CA SER A 189 -5.71 -20.11 5.89
C SER A 189 -7.05 -20.83 6.07
N ASN A 190 -7.82 -20.42 7.10
CA ASN A 190 -9.13 -20.97 7.44
C ASN A 190 -10.21 -19.89 7.45
N GLU A 191 -11.31 -20.09 6.73
CA GLU A 191 -12.44 -19.14 6.68
C GLU A 191 -13.10 -18.88 8.06
N LYS A 192 -12.88 -19.78 9.04
CA LYS A 192 -13.43 -19.66 10.41
C LYS A 192 -12.72 -18.58 11.26
N THR A 193 -11.49 -18.20 10.93
CA THR A 193 -10.71 -17.19 11.67
C THR A 193 -11.11 -15.77 11.27
N ALA A 194 -11.87 -15.61 10.21
CA ALA A 194 -12.27 -14.35 9.57
C ALA A 194 -13.20 -13.43 10.41
N ARG A 195 -13.29 -13.63 11.72
CA ARG A 195 -14.15 -12.81 12.59
C ARG A 195 -13.29 -11.82 13.36
N GLN A 196 -13.38 -10.56 13.00
CA GLN A 196 -13.04 -9.35 13.77
C GLN A 196 -11.84 -8.53 13.25
N ASN A 197 -12.08 -7.22 13.18
CA ASN A 197 -11.13 -6.11 13.16
C ASN A 197 -10.61 -5.61 11.80
N GLN A 198 -11.46 -5.52 10.78
CA GLN A 198 -11.12 -4.60 9.68
C GLN A 198 -11.77 -3.24 9.94
N ALA A 199 -10.93 -2.22 10.08
CA ALA A 199 -11.39 -0.84 9.95
C ALA A 199 -11.90 -0.68 8.50
N PHE A 200 -13.15 -0.25 8.35
CA PHE A 200 -13.75 0.02 7.05
C PHE A 200 -13.07 1.25 6.47
N ASP A 201 -12.21 1.07 5.48
CA ASP A 201 -11.84 2.16 4.61
C ASP A 201 -13.09 2.58 3.83
N SER A 202 -13.24 3.86 3.58
CA SER A 202 -14.37 4.39 2.84
C SER A 202 -14.34 3.93 1.38
N ILE A 203 -15.11 2.90 1.09
CA ILE A 203 -15.21 2.28 -0.22
C ILE A 203 -16.28 3.00 -1.05
N PRO A 204 -16.03 3.34 -2.34
CA PRO A 204 -17.04 3.86 -3.24
C PRO A 204 -18.25 2.94 -3.35
N LEU A 205 -19.46 3.51 -3.48
CA LEU A 205 -20.71 2.76 -3.46
C LEU A 205 -20.80 1.70 -4.56
N ASN A 206 -20.27 2.00 -5.74
CA ASN A 206 -20.21 1.08 -6.87
C ASN A 206 -19.29 -0.12 -6.66
N ARG A 207 -18.35 -0.05 -5.69
CA ARG A 207 -17.43 -1.13 -5.31
C ARG A 207 -17.81 -1.81 -3.99
N ALA A 208 -18.73 -1.22 -3.22
CA ALA A 208 -19.09 -1.70 -1.89
C ALA A 208 -19.61 -3.15 -1.87
N GLY A 209 -20.33 -3.58 -2.91
CA GLY A 209 -20.83 -4.96 -3.04
C GLY A 209 -19.70 -5.98 -3.15
N GLU A 210 -18.73 -5.72 -4.01
CA GLU A 210 -17.56 -6.61 -4.21
C GLU A 210 -16.69 -6.66 -2.95
N PHE A 211 -16.39 -5.51 -2.36
CA PHE A 211 -15.68 -5.43 -1.10
C PHE A 211 -16.36 -6.25 0.00
N GLY A 212 -17.67 -6.07 0.20
CA GLY A 212 -18.44 -6.73 1.25
C GLY A 212 -18.41 -8.26 1.17
N VAL A 213 -18.35 -8.82 -0.03
CA VAL A 213 -18.28 -10.29 -0.26
C VAL A 213 -16.90 -10.85 0.15
N HIS A 214 -15.84 -10.08 0.02
CA HIS A 214 -14.47 -10.57 0.19
C HIS A 214 -13.77 -10.10 1.46
N GLN A 215 -14.28 -9.06 2.14
CA GLN A 215 -13.65 -8.43 3.32
C GLN A 215 -13.27 -9.39 4.45
N ASN A 216 -13.98 -10.51 4.60
CA ASN A 216 -13.73 -11.50 5.65
C ASN A 216 -12.74 -12.60 5.24
N LYS A 217 -12.21 -12.59 4.02
CA LYS A 217 -11.30 -13.62 3.52
C LYS A 217 -9.83 -13.32 3.81
N TYR A 218 -9.52 -12.07 4.12
CA TYR A 218 -8.16 -11.59 4.35
C TYR A 218 -8.09 -10.67 5.58
N TYR A 219 -6.89 -10.42 6.06
CA TYR A 219 -6.62 -9.47 7.12
C TYR A 219 -5.62 -8.41 6.67
N ARG A 220 -5.76 -7.22 7.22
CA ARG A 220 -4.85 -6.10 7.00
C ARG A 220 -3.68 -6.21 7.96
N ILE A 221 -2.47 -5.99 7.46
CA ILE A 221 -1.25 -5.94 8.24
C ILE A 221 -0.82 -4.47 8.35
N PRO A 222 -0.61 -3.92 9.55
CA PRO A 222 -0.08 -2.57 9.71
C PRO A 222 1.30 -2.46 9.10
N HIS A 223 1.55 -1.35 8.41
CA HIS A 223 2.82 -1.07 7.76
C HIS A 223 3.51 0.15 8.37
N TYR A 224 4.83 0.17 8.27
CA TYR A 224 5.72 1.20 8.77
C TYR A 224 6.81 1.46 7.74
N TYR A 225 7.36 2.66 7.74
CA TYR A 225 8.47 3.01 6.85
C TYR A 225 9.78 2.97 7.62
N PHE A 226 10.84 2.59 6.92
CA PHE A 226 12.21 2.72 7.40
C PHE A 226 13.10 3.24 6.28
N GLN A 227 14.25 3.77 6.63
CA GLN A 227 15.20 4.31 5.65
C GLN A 227 16.62 4.09 6.12
N SER A 228 17.48 3.75 5.18
CA SER A 228 18.92 3.77 5.39
C SER A 228 19.45 5.21 5.38
N LYS A 229 20.68 5.39 5.87
CA LYS A 229 21.38 6.68 5.78
C LYS A 229 21.50 7.16 4.32
N PHE A 230 21.69 6.23 3.38
CA PHE A 230 21.73 6.54 1.96
C PHE A 230 20.38 7.02 1.42
N GLU A 231 19.30 6.30 1.71
CA GLU A 231 17.94 6.69 1.31
C GLU A 231 17.55 8.06 1.91
N ASN A 232 17.88 8.31 3.17
CA ASN A 232 17.66 9.61 3.80
C ASN A 232 18.38 10.76 3.05
N ASN A 233 19.59 10.51 2.56
CA ASN A 233 20.31 11.51 1.78
C ASN A 233 19.64 11.76 0.41
N ILE A 234 19.12 10.72 -0.24
CA ILE A 234 18.33 10.87 -1.49
C ILE A 234 17.08 11.70 -1.23
N VAL A 235 16.29 11.37 -0.19
CA VAL A 235 15.08 12.10 0.18
C VAL A 235 15.39 13.58 0.46
N LYS A 236 16.46 13.86 1.22
CA LYS A 236 16.89 15.24 1.49
C LYS A 236 17.27 15.98 0.21
N LEU A 237 17.94 15.31 -0.73
CA LEU A 237 18.33 15.92 -2.02
C LEU A 237 17.10 16.25 -2.86
N ILE A 238 16.14 15.33 -2.95
CA ILE A 238 14.86 15.53 -3.65
C ILE A 238 14.10 16.70 -3.00
N TYR A 239 13.94 16.67 -1.68
CA TYR A 239 13.25 17.74 -0.96
C TYR A 239 13.91 19.10 -1.18
N LYS A 240 15.24 19.18 -1.09
CA LYS A 240 15.98 20.43 -1.32
C LYS A 240 15.72 21.04 -2.71
N ASN A 241 15.57 20.22 -3.72
CA ASN A 241 15.42 20.70 -5.11
C ASN A 241 13.96 20.94 -5.52
N TYR A 242 13.00 20.21 -4.95
CA TYR A 242 11.60 20.19 -5.41
C TYR A 242 10.57 20.62 -4.37
N TRP A 243 10.99 21.09 -3.18
CA TRP A 243 10.06 21.46 -2.11
C TRP A 243 9.08 22.58 -2.52
N VAL A 244 9.53 23.56 -3.32
CA VAL A 244 8.69 24.66 -3.77
C VAL A 244 7.54 24.15 -4.66
N GLU A 245 7.84 23.26 -5.61
CA GLU A 245 6.86 22.67 -6.48
C GLU A 245 5.86 21.82 -5.70
N SER A 246 6.34 21.03 -4.74
CA SER A 246 5.47 20.25 -3.84
C SER A 246 4.53 21.14 -3.02
N LEU A 247 4.95 22.32 -2.59
CA LEU A 247 4.09 23.25 -1.88
C LEU A 247 3.13 24.01 -2.80
N CYS A 248 3.59 24.39 -4.00
CA CYS A 248 2.81 25.19 -4.94
C CYS A 248 1.81 24.34 -5.75
N SER A 249 2.02 23.03 -5.89
CA SER A 249 1.07 22.18 -6.61
C SER A 249 -0.30 22.16 -5.92
N ASN A 250 -1.37 22.29 -6.69
CA ASN A 250 -2.74 22.24 -6.17
C ASN A 250 -3.33 20.85 -6.42
N ALA A 251 -3.53 20.08 -5.35
CA ALA A 251 -4.06 18.73 -5.43
C ALA A 251 -5.49 18.66 -6.00
N LEU A 252 -6.30 19.69 -5.78
CA LEU A 252 -7.66 19.78 -6.33
C LEU A 252 -7.64 19.85 -7.85
N LEU A 253 -6.77 20.70 -8.42
CA LEU A 253 -6.65 20.84 -9.87
C LEU A 253 -6.04 19.59 -10.53
N VAL A 254 -5.08 18.94 -9.86
CA VAL A 254 -4.42 17.73 -10.38
C VAL A 254 -5.34 16.50 -10.34
N ASN A 255 -6.35 16.50 -9.45
CA ASN A 255 -7.27 15.38 -9.22
C ASN A 255 -8.74 15.81 -9.36
N GLU A 256 -9.08 16.74 -10.23
CA GLU A 256 -10.44 17.28 -10.34
C GLU A 256 -11.50 16.19 -10.55
N ASP A 257 -11.28 15.29 -11.49
CA ASP A 257 -12.19 14.17 -11.78
C ASP A 257 -12.43 13.30 -10.52
N PHE A 258 -11.36 12.98 -9.79
CA PHE A 258 -11.46 12.21 -8.54
C PHE A 258 -12.27 12.91 -7.46
N TYR A 259 -12.12 14.23 -7.33
CA TYR A 259 -12.92 14.99 -6.38
C TYR A 259 -14.38 15.04 -6.77
N GLN A 260 -14.70 15.17 -8.07
CA GLN A 260 -16.07 15.11 -8.55
C GLN A 260 -16.69 13.75 -8.28
N GLU A 261 -16.02 12.66 -8.63
CA GLU A 261 -16.48 11.29 -8.33
C GLU A 261 -16.72 11.07 -6.82
N LYS A 262 -15.88 11.65 -5.98
CA LYS A 262 -16.03 11.58 -4.52
C LYS A 262 -17.25 12.33 -4.01
N VAL A 263 -17.56 13.51 -4.58
CA VAL A 263 -18.77 14.27 -4.26
C VAL A 263 -20.02 13.51 -4.69
N ASP A 264 -20.01 12.93 -5.88
CA ASP A 264 -21.10 12.12 -6.42
C ASP A 264 -21.35 10.86 -5.57
N ASP A 265 -20.29 10.18 -5.11
CA ASP A 265 -20.37 9.02 -4.22
C ASP A 265 -20.97 9.38 -2.86
N VAL A 266 -20.56 10.51 -2.26
CA VAL A 266 -21.15 11.01 -1.00
C VAL A 266 -22.63 11.34 -1.18
N SER A 267 -22.98 11.98 -2.28
CA SER A 267 -24.38 12.31 -2.60
C SER A 267 -25.24 11.05 -2.74
N ALA A 268 -24.77 10.07 -3.51
CA ALA A 268 -25.46 8.79 -3.70
C ALA A 268 -25.63 8.01 -2.38
N LYS A 269 -24.61 8.00 -1.50
CA LYS A 269 -24.67 7.39 -0.17
C LYS A 269 -25.72 8.06 0.73
N LEU A 270 -25.79 9.40 0.69
CA LEU A 270 -26.81 10.17 1.44
C LEU A 270 -28.22 9.88 0.94
N ASP A 271 -28.43 9.79 -0.37
CA ASP A 271 -29.75 9.49 -0.94
C ASP A 271 -30.20 8.05 -0.62
N MET A 272 -29.30 7.09 -0.70
CA MET A 272 -29.57 5.71 -0.23
C MET A 272 -29.93 5.68 1.27
N TYR A 273 -29.27 6.49 2.08
CA TYR A 273 -29.56 6.58 3.50
C TYR A 273 -30.96 7.15 3.75
N LYS A 274 -31.33 8.24 3.05
CA LYS A 274 -32.70 8.85 3.12
C LYS A 274 -33.77 7.86 2.71
N MET A 275 -33.59 7.13 1.60
CA MET A 275 -34.57 6.13 1.12
C MET A 275 -34.77 5.00 2.14
N LYS A 276 -33.70 4.49 2.75
CA LYS A 276 -33.80 3.43 3.77
C LYS A 276 -34.45 3.89 5.05
N ASN A 277 -34.23 5.11 5.50
CA ASN A 277 -34.87 5.67 6.68
C ASN A 277 -36.37 5.90 6.47
N ASN A 278 -36.78 6.30 5.28
CA ASN A 278 -38.18 6.45 4.93
C ASN A 278 -38.95 5.11 4.86
N ALA A 279 -38.24 4.04 4.43
CA ALA A 279 -38.80 2.69 4.31
C ALA A 279 -38.86 1.92 5.64
N ASN A 280 -38.02 2.25 6.63
CA ASN A 280 -37.86 1.49 7.87
C ASN A 280 -38.18 2.36 9.10
N ARG A 281 -39.46 2.76 9.29
CA ARG A 281 -39.94 3.38 10.54
C ARG A 281 -40.11 2.39 11.71
N ILE A 282 -39.63 1.15 11.60
CA ILE A 282 -39.83 0.13 12.64
C ILE A 282 -38.49 -0.47 13.08
N ASP A 283 -38.16 -0.13 14.31
CA ASP A 283 -37.36 -0.81 15.36
C ASP A 283 -36.20 -1.72 15.04
N ASN A 284 -34.99 -1.36 15.58
CA ASN A 284 -34.10 -2.25 16.35
C ASN A 284 -32.73 -1.59 16.64
N GLU A 285 -32.26 -1.64 17.88
CA GLU A 285 -30.97 -1.09 18.36
C GLU A 285 -29.76 -1.53 17.52
N LYS A 286 -29.71 -2.77 17.09
CA LYS A 286 -28.63 -3.27 16.20
C LYS A 286 -28.63 -2.61 14.81
N LYS A 287 -29.77 -2.16 14.31
CA LYS A 287 -29.85 -1.39 13.05
C LYS A 287 -29.32 0.02 13.24
N ASN A 288 -29.48 0.60 14.43
CA ASN A 288 -28.98 1.93 14.75
C ASN A 288 -27.46 2.00 14.76
N GLU A 289 -26.74 0.98 15.27
CA GLU A 289 -25.27 0.93 15.23
C GLU A 289 -24.72 0.86 13.78
N VAL A 290 -25.35 0.05 12.92
CA VAL A 290 -24.96 -0.04 11.51
C VAL A 290 -25.26 1.27 10.76
N HIS A 291 -26.38 1.93 11.11
CA HIS A 291 -26.74 3.23 10.55
C HIS A 291 -25.76 4.31 11.01
N GLN A 292 -25.41 4.33 12.29
CA GLN A 292 -24.47 5.31 12.82
C GLN A 292 -23.08 5.17 12.17
N LYS A 293 -22.57 3.95 12.04
CA LYS A 293 -21.30 3.72 11.34
C LYS A 293 -21.28 4.25 9.91
N LYS A 294 -22.37 4.08 9.16
CA LYS A 294 -22.49 4.63 7.80
C LYS A 294 -22.53 6.15 7.76
N LEU A 295 -23.18 6.78 8.72
CA LEU A 295 -23.17 8.23 8.84
C LEU A 295 -21.78 8.74 9.21
N ASP A 296 -21.09 8.05 10.12
CA ASP A 296 -19.74 8.37 10.52
C ASP A 296 -18.76 8.25 9.33
N ASP A 297 -18.91 7.23 8.49
CA ASP A 297 -18.10 7.06 7.26
C ASP A 297 -18.35 8.23 6.28
N ILE A 298 -19.61 8.59 6.05
CA ILE A 298 -19.98 9.73 5.19
C ILE A 298 -19.43 11.04 5.77
N ALA A 299 -19.57 11.23 7.08
CA ALA A 299 -19.06 12.42 7.78
C ALA A 299 -17.53 12.51 7.69
N ASN A 300 -16.84 11.40 7.87
CA ASN A 300 -15.37 11.33 7.75
C ASN A 300 -14.89 11.66 6.34
N LEU A 301 -15.58 11.15 5.31
CA LEU A 301 -15.30 11.47 3.92
C LEU A 301 -15.45 12.96 3.62
N ASN A 302 -16.57 13.53 4.08
CA ASN A 302 -16.84 14.94 3.88
C ASN A 302 -15.83 15.81 4.63
N ASN A 303 -15.50 15.47 5.87
CA ASN A 303 -14.52 16.20 6.67
C ASN A 303 -13.12 16.16 6.01
N GLN A 304 -12.69 15.00 5.51
CA GLN A 304 -11.44 14.90 4.75
C GLN A 304 -11.45 15.79 3.51
N ALA A 305 -12.53 15.79 2.74
CA ALA A 305 -12.66 16.64 1.56
C ALA A 305 -12.58 18.13 1.92
N VAL A 306 -13.27 18.55 2.97
CA VAL A 306 -13.28 19.94 3.46
C VAL A 306 -11.88 20.36 3.94
N VAL A 307 -11.22 19.52 4.74
CA VAL A 307 -9.84 19.81 5.23
C VAL A 307 -8.86 19.92 4.07
N ASN A 308 -8.94 19.01 3.10
CA ASN A 308 -8.08 19.08 1.90
C ASN A 308 -8.33 20.35 1.09
N TYR A 309 -9.60 20.72 0.90
CA TYR A 309 -9.97 21.96 0.22
C TYR A 309 -9.43 23.20 0.96
N GLN A 310 -9.61 23.27 2.28
CA GLN A 310 -9.08 24.38 3.10
C GLN A 310 -7.57 24.48 3.01
N ASN A 311 -6.86 23.36 3.07
CA ASN A 311 -5.40 23.32 2.94
C ASN A 311 -4.95 23.87 1.57
N GLU A 312 -5.63 23.51 0.48
CA GLU A 312 -5.30 24.02 -0.85
C GLU A 312 -5.62 25.52 -1.01
N LEU A 313 -6.71 26.01 -0.39
CA LEU A 313 -7.00 27.44 -0.36
C LEU A 313 -5.90 28.22 0.40
N ILE A 314 -5.50 27.73 1.57
CA ILE A 314 -4.42 28.34 2.37
C ILE A 314 -3.13 28.36 1.58
N LYS A 315 -2.77 27.27 0.92
CA LYS A 315 -1.60 27.19 0.04
C LYS A 315 -1.69 28.20 -1.12
N GLY A 316 -2.85 28.29 -1.76
CA GLY A 316 -3.09 29.26 -2.83
C GLY A 316 -2.94 30.71 -2.38
N ILE A 317 -3.25 31.02 -1.12
CA ILE A 317 -3.05 32.34 -0.54
C ILE A 317 -1.56 32.61 -0.22
N ILE A 318 -0.89 31.63 0.41
CA ILE A 318 0.49 31.79 0.87
C ILE A 318 1.49 31.73 -0.27
N PHE A 319 1.28 30.83 -1.23
CA PHE A 319 2.21 30.56 -2.33
C PHE A 319 1.67 31.04 -3.68
N LYS A 320 0.87 32.09 -3.70
CA LYS A 320 0.41 32.71 -4.96
C LYS A 320 1.59 32.98 -5.89
N LYS A 321 1.61 32.28 -7.02
CA LYS A 321 2.40 32.67 -8.18
C LYS A 321 1.57 33.60 -9.07
#